data_b92e24e413ef75667a93590bf9c02085
#
_entry.id   b92e24e413ef75667a93590bf9c02085
#
_cell.length_a   1.000
_cell.length_b   1.000
_cell.length_c   1.000
_cell.angle_alpha   90.00
_cell.angle_beta   90.00
_cell.angle_gamma   90.00
#
_symmetry.space_group_name_H-M   'P 1'
#
loop_
_entity.id
_entity.type
_entity.pdbx_description
1 polymer ?
#
loop_
_entity_poly.entity_id
_entity_poly.type
_entity_poly.pdbx_seq_one_letter_code
_entity_poly.pdbx_strand_id
1 'polypeptide(L)'
;ACGLQAVGLNVAVVNPRHARDFARSMGRLAKTDAVDARMLAEMAAVLVHREDLARYLRPVANECQQWLAALVTRRRQLLALLGSERPRLQITNRKLHPSIEAIITVIKAQLDDLETQMVGHVREHFGELDGLLQSTNGIGPVASATLIAQLPELGRLNRREIAALVGVAPMSNDSGNRKGRRRVQGGRFEIRRVLYM
;
A
#
# COMPACT_ATOMS: atom_id res chain seq x y z
N ALA A 1 -2.76 -2.41 13.98
CA ALA A 1 -3.02 -3.80 13.59
C ALA A 1 -2.05 -4.74 14.34
N CYS A 2 -0.73 -4.60 14.17
CA CYS A 2 0.26 -5.52 14.76
C CYS A 2 0.12 -5.68 16.30
N GLY A 3 -0.12 -4.61 17.04
CA GLY A 3 -0.32 -4.69 18.50
C GLY A 3 -1.55 -5.50 18.92
N LEU A 4 -2.64 -5.45 18.15
CA LEU A 4 -3.82 -6.27 18.41
C LEU A 4 -3.60 -7.73 18.04
N GLN A 5 -2.84 -7.98 16.97
CA GLN A 5 -2.48 -9.33 16.55
C GLN A 5 -1.52 -9.99 17.55
N ALA A 6 -0.59 -9.22 18.14
CA ALA A 6 0.36 -9.72 19.14
C ALA A 6 -0.33 -10.27 20.40
N VAL A 7 -1.53 -9.79 20.74
CA VAL A 7 -2.36 -10.31 21.83
C VAL A 7 -3.38 -11.37 21.36
N GLY A 8 -3.19 -11.96 20.17
CA GLY A 8 -3.99 -13.07 19.66
C GLY A 8 -5.34 -12.68 19.04
N LEU A 9 -5.61 -11.40 18.81
CA LEU A 9 -6.86 -10.96 18.21
C LEU A 9 -6.82 -11.10 16.68
N ASN A 10 -7.90 -11.59 16.08
CA ASN A 10 -8.11 -11.57 14.66
C ASN A 10 -8.35 -10.14 14.17
N VAL A 11 -7.53 -9.64 13.26
CA VAL A 11 -7.60 -8.26 12.79
C VAL A 11 -7.98 -8.22 11.31
N ALA A 12 -9.14 -7.65 11.03
CA ALA A 12 -9.56 -7.31 9.68
C ALA A 12 -9.17 -5.87 9.35
N VAL A 13 -8.43 -5.66 8.27
CA VAL A 13 -8.08 -4.32 7.79
C VAL A 13 -9.01 -3.94 6.66
N VAL A 14 -9.92 -3.02 6.93
CA VAL A 14 -10.90 -2.54 5.96
C VAL A 14 -10.50 -1.19 5.37
N ASN A 15 -10.96 -0.95 4.14
CA ASN A 15 -10.79 0.36 3.52
C ASN A 15 -11.62 1.40 4.30
N PRO A 16 -11.04 2.53 4.73
CA PRO A 16 -11.77 3.59 5.45
C PRO A 16 -13.02 4.09 4.70
N ARG A 17 -12.99 4.07 3.36
CA ARG A 17 -14.15 4.43 2.54
C ARG A 17 -15.29 3.44 2.72
N HIS A 18 -15.01 2.14 2.71
CA HIS A 18 -16.05 1.11 2.93
C HIS A 18 -16.65 1.21 4.33
N ALA A 19 -15.82 1.48 5.34
CA ALA A 19 -16.29 1.74 6.69
C ALA A 19 -17.23 2.96 6.73
N ARG A 20 -16.89 4.04 6.02
CA ARG A 20 -17.73 5.24 5.93
C ARG A 20 -19.03 5.00 5.16
N ASP A 21 -18.98 4.25 4.07
CA ASP A 21 -20.16 3.88 3.29
C ASP A 21 -21.09 2.96 4.09
N PHE A 22 -20.54 2.05 4.89
CA PHE A 22 -21.30 1.24 5.85
C PHE A 22 -22.02 2.13 6.89
N ALA A 23 -21.33 3.12 7.49
CA ALA A 23 -21.93 4.06 8.41
C ALA A 23 -23.12 4.82 7.78
N ARG A 24 -22.95 5.27 6.54
CA ARG A 24 -24.00 5.96 5.77
C ARG A 24 -25.20 5.06 5.49
N SER A 25 -24.97 3.80 5.12
CA SER A 25 -26.06 2.83 4.87
C SER A 25 -26.87 2.55 6.14
N MET A 26 -26.25 2.69 7.32
CA MET A 26 -26.90 2.57 8.63
C MET A 26 -27.50 3.90 9.13
N GLY A 27 -27.59 4.92 8.27
CA GLY A 27 -28.14 6.24 8.61
C GLY A 27 -27.26 7.12 9.50
N ARG A 28 -26.00 6.77 9.72
CA ARG A 28 -25.07 7.50 10.59
C ARG A 28 -24.26 8.53 9.79
N LEU A 29 -24.66 9.78 9.86
CA LEU A 29 -24.01 10.89 9.13
C LEU A 29 -22.97 11.60 9.97
N ALA A 30 -23.11 11.61 11.31
CA ALA A 30 -22.16 12.24 12.22
C ALA A 30 -20.80 11.53 12.20
N LYS A 31 -19.72 12.28 12.43
CA LYS A 31 -18.38 11.77 12.54
C LYS A 31 -17.77 12.19 13.87
N THR A 32 -17.72 11.26 14.81
CA THR A 32 -17.00 11.37 16.09
C THR A 32 -16.30 10.04 16.35
N ASP A 33 -15.25 10.04 17.15
CA ASP A 33 -14.53 8.81 17.48
C ASP A 33 -15.42 7.75 18.13
N ALA A 34 -16.37 8.15 18.98
CA ALA A 34 -17.33 7.26 19.60
C ALA A 34 -18.30 6.62 18.58
N VAL A 35 -18.77 7.40 17.61
CA VAL A 35 -19.63 6.90 16.51
C VAL A 35 -18.82 5.98 15.60
N ASP A 36 -17.58 6.34 15.27
CA ASP A 36 -16.72 5.53 14.42
C ASP A 36 -16.36 4.20 15.10
N ALA A 37 -16.05 4.19 16.41
CA ALA A 37 -15.78 2.96 17.16
C ALA A 37 -16.99 2.01 17.19
N ARG A 38 -18.20 2.53 17.45
CA ARG A 38 -19.43 1.74 17.43
C ARG A 38 -19.74 1.18 16.05
N MET A 39 -19.59 1.99 15.03
CA MET A 39 -19.78 1.59 13.64
C MET A 39 -18.80 0.48 13.23
N LEU A 40 -17.52 0.58 13.62
CA LEU A 40 -16.52 -0.45 13.36
C LEU A 40 -16.87 -1.76 14.09
N ALA A 41 -17.39 -1.71 15.31
CA ALA A 41 -17.85 -2.89 16.04
C ALA A 41 -19.03 -3.56 15.33
N GLU A 42 -20.01 -2.80 14.85
CA GLU A 42 -21.15 -3.32 14.09
C GLU A 42 -20.72 -3.91 12.74
N MET A 43 -19.80 -3.24 12.04
CA MET A 43 -19.23 -3.76 10.81
C MET A 43 -18.46 -5.07 11.05
N ALA A 44 -17.71 -5.17 12.15
CA ALA A 44 -17.01 -6.39 12.54
C ALA A 44 -18.02 -7.54 12.82
N ALA A 45 -19.13 -7.27 13.51
CA ALA A 45 -20.18 -8.25 13.75
C ALA A 45 -20.79 -8.79 12.45
N VAL A 46 -20.99 -7.93 11.45
CA VAL A 46 -21.45 -8.36 10.11
C VAL A 46 -20.39 -9.20 9.40
N LEU A 47 -19.10 -8.80 9.48
CA LEU A 47 -18.01 -9.51 8.80
C LEU A 47 -17.79 -10.92 9.37
N VAL A 48 -17.94 -11.12 10.68
CA VAL A 48 -17.74 -12.43 11.34
C VAL A 48 -18.67 -13.51 10.78
N HIS A 49 -19.87 -13.14 10.35
CA HIS A 49 -20.87 -14.07 9.80
C HIS A 49 -20.73 -14.32 8.29
N ARG A 50 -19.71 -13.73 7.64
CA ARG A 50 -19.50 -13.94 6.21
C ARG A 50 -18.70 -15.22 5.96
N GLU A 51 -19.12 -15.99 4.96
CA GLU A 51 -18.39 -17.18 4.49
C GLU A 51 -16.97 -16.86 4.00
N ASP A 52 -16.77 -15.64 3.46
CA ASP A 52 -15.49 -15.17 2.94
C ASP A 52 -14.67 -14.35 3.96
N LEU A 53 -14.92 -14.50 5.28
CA LEU A 53 -14.22 -13.79 6.36
C LEU A 53 -12.70 -13.85 6.21
N ALA A 54 -12.15 -14.99 5.81
CA ALA A 54 -10.70 -15.19 5.65
C ALA A 54 -10.04 -14.17 4.70
N ARG A 55 -10.79 -13.59 3.75
CA ARG A 55 -10.29 -12.54 2.83
C ARG A 55 -10.05 -11.21 3.52
N TYR A 56 -10.72 -10.95 4.64
CA TYR A 56 -10.61 -9.71 5.40
C TYR A 56 -9.56 -9.80 6.51
N LEU A 57 -9.23 -11.03 6.94
CA LEU A 57 -8.23 -11.24 7.98
C LEU A 57 -6.83 -11.10 7.39
N ARG A 58 -6.03 -10.21 7.97
CA ARG A 58 -4.62 -10.11 7.63
C ARG A 58 -3.81 -11.14 8.43
N PRO A 59 -2.95 -11.91 7.76
CA PRO A 59 -1.97 -12.70 8.48
C PRO A 59 -1.03 -11.78 9.28
N VAL A 60 -0.54 -12.27 10.40
CA VAL A 60 0.48 -11.56 11.18
C VAL A 60 1.73 -11.47 10.30
N ALA A 61 2.17 -10.24 10.03
CA ALA A 61 3.43 -10.02 9.34
C ALA A 61 4.58 -10.41 10.31
N ASN A 62 5.48 -11.28 9.86
CA ASN A 62 6.69 -11.59 10.60
C ASN A 62 7.65 -10.40 10.64
N GLU A 63 8.68 -10.45 11.47
CA GLU A 63 9.63 -9.34 11.63
C GLU A 63 10.31 -8.96 10.32
N CYS A 64 10.67 -9.96 9.48
CA CYS A 64 11.28 -9.71 8.17
C CYS A 64 10.35 -8.91 7.24
N GLN A 65 9.05 -9.26 7.22
CA GLN A 65 8.05 -8.52 6.45
C GLN A 65 7.82 -7.11 7.00
N GLN A 66 7.79 -6.97 8.34
CA GLN A 66 7.63 -5.66 8.99
C GLN A 66 8.82 -4.74 8.68
N TRP A 67 10.04 -5.29 8.75
CA TRP A 67 11.25 -4.54 8.43
C TRP A 67 11.27 -4.09 6.96
N LEU A 68 10.99 -5.00 6.03
CA LEU A 68 10.89 -4.65 4.61
C LEU A 68 9.84 -3.57 4.35
N ALA A 69 8.67 -3.66 4.99
CA ALA A 69 7.63 -2.64 4.88
C ALA A 69 8.07 -1.27 5.44
N ALA A 70 8.88 -1.27 6.50
CA ALA A 70 9.46 -0.05 7.05
C ALA A 70 10.47 0.59 6.08
N LEU A 71 11.38 -0.21 5.48
CA LEU A 71 12.34 0.26 4.48
C LEU A 71 11.63 0.87 3.26
N VAL A 72 10.64 0.17 2.70
CA VAL A 72 9.83 0.66 1.56
C VAL A 72 9.11 1.97 1.91
N THR A 73 8.58 2.06 3.13
CA THR A 73 7.90 3.27 3.61
C THR A 73 8.89 4.43 3.74
N ARG A 74 10.07 4.19 4.31
CA ARG A 74 11.10 5.21 4.46
C ARG A 74 11.61 5.70 3.11
N ARG A 75 11.88 4.78 2.18
CA ARG A 75 12.25 5.13 0.81
C ARG A 75 11.23 6.08 0.16
N ARG A 76 9.95 5.77 0.29
CA ARG A 76 8.87 6.63 -0.23
C ARG A 76 8.87 8.03 0.39
N GLN A 77 9.11 8.14 1.70
CA GLN A 77 9.23 9.43 2.38
C GLN A 77 10.39 10.26 1.82
N LEU A 78 11.57 9.64 1.63
CA LEU A 78 12.72 10.32 1.06
C LEU A 78 12.49 10.75 -0.40
N LEU A 79 11.83 9.92 -1.21
CA LEU A 79 11.44 10.31 -2.57
C LEU A 79 10.47 11.50 -2.59
N ALA A 80 9.54 11.58 -1.63
CA ALA A 80 8.63 12.71 -1.50
C ALA A 80 9.40 13.99 -1.14
N LEU A 81 10.36 13.92 -0.20
CA LEU A 81 11.24 15.03 0.14
C LEU A 81 12.09 15.47 -1.07
N LEU A 82 12.70 14.52 -1.78
CA LEU A 82 13.46 14.82 -3.00
C LEU A 82 12.58 15.51 -4.05
N GLY A 83 11.35 15.04 -4.21
CA GLY A 83 10.36 15.62 -5.12
C GLY A 83 9.94 17.04 -4.73
N SER A 84 10.01 17.41 -3.45
CA SER A 84 9.73 18.77 -2.99
C SER A 84 10.95 19.71 -3.09
N GLU A 85 12.17 19.19 -2.93
CA GLU A 85 13.40 19.99 -2.99
C GLU A 85 13.81 20.35 -4.42
N ARG A 86 13.69 19.42 -5.37
CA ARG A 86 14.11 19.66 -6.76
C ARG A 86 13.47 20.87 -7.44
N PRO A 87 12.14 21.11 -7.37
CA PRO A 87 11.53 22.29 -7.96
C PRO A 87 11.98 23.61 -7.32
N ARG A 88 12.43 23.58 -6.06
CA ARG A 88 12.92 24.77 -5.36
C ARG A 88 14.15 25.39 -6.05
N LEU A 89 14.99 24.60 -6.69
CA LEU A 89 16.12 25.11 -7.48
C LEU A 89 15.67 26.03 -8.63
N GLN A 90 14.45 25.86 -9.14
CA GLN A 90 13.96 26.70 -10.25
C GLN A 90 13.35 28.02 -9.79
N ILE A 91 12.80 28.05 -8.56
CA ILE A 91 12.02 29.20 -8.06
C ILE A 91 12.78 30.02 -6.99
N THR A 92 13.87 29.47 -6.43
CA THR A 92 14.62 30.10 -5.34
C THR A 92 15.79 30.92 -5.87
N ASN A 93 16.18 31.96 -5.13
CA ASN A 93 17.36 32.76 -5.45
C ASN A 93 18.60 31.88 -5.55
N ARG A 94 19.41 32.05 -6.60
CA ARG A 94 20.62 31.24 -6.89
C ARG A 94 21.61 31.18 -5.73
N LYS A 95 21.67 32.21 -4.88
CA LYS A 95 22.55 32.23 -3.70
C LYS A 95 22.20 31.14 -2.66
N LEU A 96 20.96 30.63 -2.70
CA LEU A 96 20.49 29.57 -1.80
C LEU A 96 20.57 28.17 -2.44
N HIS A 97 20.93 28.05 -3.73
CA HIS A 97 21.07 26.75 -4.39
C HIS A 97 22.03 25.81 -3.67
N PRO A 98 23.22 26.24 -3.18
CA PRO A 98 24.13 25.32 -2.47
C PRO A 98 23.48 24.66 -1.24
N SER A 99 22.62 25.38 -0.53
CA SER A 99 21.88 24.82 0.63
C SER A 99 20.87 23.76 0.20
N ILE A 100 20.16 23.99 -0.90
CA ILE A 100 19.17 23.02 -1.43
C ILE A 100 19.90 21.79 -1.99
N GLU A 101 20.99 21.98 -2.73
CA GLU A 101 21.80 20.91 -3.30
C GLU A 101 22.44 20.02 -2.24
N ALA A 102 22.87 20.60 -1.12
CA ALA A 102 23.36 19.84 0.03
C ALA A 102 22.30 18.89 0.59
N ILE A 103 21.06 19.37 0.75
CA ILE A 103 19.92 18.53 1.21
C ILE A 103 19.64 17.44 0.18
N ILE A 104 19.56 17.77 -1.10
CA ILE A 104 19.36 16.80 -2.18
C ILE A 104 20.43 15.72 -2.18
N THR A 105 21.69 16.09 -1.95
CA THR A 105 22.81 15.15 -1.89
C THR A 105 22.64 14.17 -0.74
N VAL A 106 22.31 14.66 0.45
CA VAL A 106 22.04 13.80 1.62
C VAL A 106 20.88 12.85 1.37
N ILE A 107 19.78 13.35 0.80
CA ILE A 107 18.60 12.51 0.50
C ILE A 107 18.96 11.41 -0.50
N LYS A 108 19.74 11.70 -1.54
CA LYS A 108 20.19 10.70 -2.52
C LYS A 108 21.05 9.62 -1.87
N ALA A 109 22.04 10.00 -1.06
CA ALA A 109 22.89 9.06 -0.35
C ALA A 109 22.09 8.13 0.56
N GLN A 110 21.08 8.67 1.27
CA GLN A 110 20.16 7.87 2.09
C GLN A 110 19.28 6.94 1.27
N LEU A 111 18.86 7.35 0.07
CA LEU A 111 18.09 6.49 -0.84
C LEU A 111 18.93 5.30 -1.32
N ASP A 112 20.16 5.52 -1.72
CA ASP A 112 21.09 4.49 -2.20
C ASP A 112 21.38 3.46 -1.09
N ASP A 113 21.60 3.93 0.15
CA ASP A 113 21.79 3.06 1.32
C ASP A 113 20.54 2.21 1.61
N LEU A 114 19.36 2.83 1.63
CA LEU A 114 18.09 2.10 1.85
C LEU A 114 17.82 1.09 0.74
N GLU A 115 18.09 1.41 -0.51
CA GLU A 115 17.92 0.48 -1.63
C GLU A 115 18.85 -0.72 -1.50
N THR A 116 20.08 -0.50 -1.08
CA THR A 116 21.05 -1.58 -0.79
C THR A 116 20.54 -2.49 0.33
N GLN A 117 20.06 -1.91 1.43
CA GLN A 117 19.49 -2.66 2.55
C GLN A 117 18.24 -3.46 2.11
N MET A 118 17.35 -2.85 1.33
CA MET A 118 16.16 -3.51 0.81
C MET A 118 16.51 -4.72 -0.05
N VAL A 119 17.43 -4.57 -1.00
CA VAL A 119 17.85 -5.66 -1.90
C VAL A 119 18.54 -6.78 -1.11
N GLY A 120 19.42 -6.45 -0.17
CA GLY A 120 20.06 -7.42 0.70
C GLY A 120 19.05 -8.22 1.53
N HIS A 121 18.13 -7.53 2.17
CA HIS A 121 17.09 -8.15 3.00
C HIS A 121 16.14 -9.05 2.19
N VAL A 122 15.75 -8.62 0.99
CA VAL A 122 14.90 -9.41 0.08
C VAL A 122 15.62 -10.67 -0.38
N ARG A 123 16.91 -10.56 -0.75
CA ARG A 123 17.71 -11.72 -1.16
C ARG A 123 17.84 -12.75 -0.04
N GLU A 124 18.03 -12.31 1.19
CA GLU A 124 18.21 -13.18 2.35
C GLU A 124 16.90 -13.91 2.76
N HIS A 125 15.77 -13.19 2.77
CA HIS A 125 14.53 -13.68 3.36
C HIS A 125 13.43 -14.04 2.37
N PHE A 126 13.52 -13.59 1.10
CA PHE A 126 12.47 -13.71 0.09
C PHE A 126 13.01 -14.08 -1.30
N GLY A 127 14.19 -14.70 -1.37
CA GLY A 127 14.94 -14.94 -2.62
C GLY A 127 14.16 -15.68 -3.70
N GLU A 128 13.38 -16.71 -3.36
CA GLU A 128 12.55 -17.45 -4.33
C GLU A 128 11.46 -16.56 -4.95
N LEU A 129 10.75 -15.82 -4.11
CA LEU A 129 9.69 -14.92 -4.56
C LEU A 129 10.26 -13.74 -5.37
N ASP A 130 11.41 -13.22 -4.94
CA ASP A 130 12.14 -12.17 -5.66
C ASP A 130 12.56 -12.63 -7.06
N GLY A 131 13.16 -13.81 -7.16
CA GLY A 131 13.55 -14.42 -8.43
C GLY A 131 12.36 -14.62 -9.37
N LEU A 132 11.22 -15.09 -8.84
CA LEU A 132 9.98 -15.24 -9.61
C LEU A 132 9.45 -13.88 -10.10
N LEU A 133 9.45 -12.85 -9.27
CA LEU A 133 8.98 -11.52 -9.66
C LEU A 133 9.89 -10.88 -10.70
N GLN A 134 11.21 -10.96 -10.50
CA GLN A 134 12.21 -10.38 -11.42
C GLN A 134 12.32 -11.15 -12.75
N SER A 135 11.81 -12.39 -12.84
CA SER A 135 11.70 -13.10 -14.13
C SER A 135 10.71 -12.41 -15.09
N THR A 136 9.85 -11.52 -14.57
CA THR A 136 8.91 -10.74 -15.38
C THR A 136 9.58 -9.46 -15.87
N ASN A 137 9.58 -9.24 -17.18
CA ASN A 137 10.14 -8.03 -17.78
C ASN A 137 9.51 -6.76 -17.18
N GLY A 138 10.36 -5.83 -16.76
CA GLY A 138 9.95 -4.56 -16.14
C GLY A 138 9.87 -4.58 -14.61
N ILE A 139 10.03 -5.74 -13.97
CA ILE A 139 10.12 -5.82 -12.51
C ILE A 139 11.60 -5.88 -12.10
N GLY A 140 12.13 -4.75 -11.66
CA GLY A 140 13.47 -4.66 -11.08
C GLY A 140 13.46 -4.90 -9.56
N PRO A 141 14.65 -4.93 -8.90
CA PRO A 141 14.79 -5.25 -7.48
C PRO A 141 13.93 -4.38 -6.55
N VAL A 142 13.84 -3.08 -6.81
CA VAL A 142 13.04 -2.15 -6.01
C VAL A 142 11.54 -2.38 -6.18
N ALA A 143 11.10 -2.70 -7.40
CA ALA A 143 9.69 -3.03 -7.66
C ALA A 143 9.33 -4.35 -6.98
N SER A 144 10.19 -5.36 -7.09
CA SER A 144 10.04 -6.65 -6.42
C SER A 144 9.94 -6.48 -4.91
N ALA A 145 10.88 -5.77 -4.28
CA ALA A 145 10.86 -5.48 -2.85
C ALA A 145 9.57 -4.77 -2.41
N THR A 146 9.08 -3.83 -3.21
CA THR A 146 7.84 -3.12 -2.92
C THR A 146 6.62 -4.04 -3.01
N LEU A 147 6.56 -4.92 -4.00
CA LEU A 147 5.49 -5.90 -4.15
C LEU A 147 5.49 -6.88 -2.98
N ILE A 148 6.63 -7.44 -2.60
CA ILE A 148 6.78 -8.36 -1.47
C ILE A 148 6.31 -7.69 -0.16
N ALA A 149 6.73 -6.44 0.08
CA ALA A 149 6.38 -5.70 1.29
C ALA A 149 4.90 -5.33 1.38
N GLN A 150 4.28 -4.96 0.26
CA GLN A 150 2.96 -4.33 0.27
C GLN A 150 1.84 -5.21 -0.27
N LEU A 151 2.17 -6.38 -0.82
CA LEU A 151 1.21 -7.32 -1.40
C LEU A 151 1.41 -8.74 -0.81
N PRO A 152 1.21 -8.92 0.52
CA PRO A 152 1.38 -10.21 1.19
C PRO A 152 0.40 -11.29 0.71
N GLU A 153 -0.56 -10.91 -0.12
CA GLU A 153 -1.55 -11.79 -0.75
C GLU A 153 -1.02 -12.47 -2.02
N LEU A 154 0.18 -12.13 -2.50
CA LEU A 154 0.83 -12.82 -3.63
C LEU A 154 0.93 -14.33 -3.36
N GLY A 155 0.54 -15.13 -4.35
CA GLY A 155 0.48 -16.58 -4.25
C GLY A 155 -0.75 -17.14 -3.50
N ARG A 156 -1.59 -16.29 -2.87
CA ARG A 156 -2.82 -16.69 -2.15
C ARG A 156 -4.09 -16.32 -2.90
N LEU A 157 -4.08 -15.23 -3.62
CA LEU A 157 -5.20 -14.75 -4.42
C LEU A 157 -4.97 -15.04 -5.91
N ASN A 158 -6.06 -15.23 -6.64
CA ASN A 158 -5.98 -15.38 -8.08
C ASN A 158 -5.70 -14.04 -8.79
N ARG A 159 -5.37 -14.12 -10.10
CA ARG A 159 -4.99 -12.94 -10.91
C ARG A 159 -6.06 -11.84 -10.94
N ARG A 160 -7.35 -12.19 -10.91
CA ARG A 160 -8.45 -11.21 -10.94
C ARG A 160 -8.57 -10.49 -9.60
N GLU A 161 -8.44 -11.23 -8.52
CA GLU A 161 -8.47 -10.69 -7.16
C GLU A 161 -7.27 -9.76 -6.91
N ILE A 162 -6.06 -10.17 -7.33
CA ILE A 162 -4.87 -9.31 -7.26
C ILE A 162 -5.06 -8.05 -8.08
N ALA A 163 -5.54 -8.15 -9.32
CA ALA A 163 -5.77 -6.99 -10.19
C ALA A 163 -6.80 -6.01 -9.58
N ALA A 164 -7.85 -6.52 -8.95
CA ALA A 164 -8.84 -5.71 -8.23
C ALA A 164 -8.24 -5.07 -6.96
N LEU A 165 -7.47 -5.84 -6.18
CA LEU A 165 -6.81 -5.39 -4.95
C LEU A 165 -5.79 -4.28 -5.22
N VAL A 166 -5.01 -4.42 -6.28
CA VAL A 166 -4.06 -3.39 -6.72
C VAL A 166 -4.77 -2.19 -7.36
N GLY A 167 -5.96 -2.41 -7.91
CA GLY A 167 -6.75 -1.36 -8.57
C GLY A 167 -6.29 -1.11 -10.01
N VAL A 168 -5.94 -2.17 -10.74
CA VAL A 168 -5.65 -2.13 -12.18
C VAL A 168 -6.77 -2.77 -13.01
N ALA A 169 -7.70 -3.49 -12.37
CA ALA A 169 -8.87 -4.05 -13.04
C ALA A 169 -9.94 -2.96 -13.25
N PRO A 170 -10.43 -2.77 -14.49
CA PRO A 170 -11.54 -1.86 -14.74
C PRO A 170 -12.85 -2.44 -14.19
N MET A 171 -13.51 -1.68 -13.33
CA MET A 171 -14.80 -2.04 -12.74
C MET A 171 -15.94 -1.79 -13.75
N SER A 172 -16.89 -2.73 -13.84
CA SER A 172 -18.12 -2.54 -14.63
C SER A 172 -19.01 -1.47 -13.99
N ASN A 173 -19.61 -0.63 -14.82
CA ASN A 173 -20.55 0.42 -14.40
C ASN A 173 -21.80 0.32 -15.25
N ASP A 174 -22.38 -0.88 -15.27
CA ASP A 174 -23.57 -1.18 -16.07
C ASP A 174 -24.80 -1.12 -15.18
N SER A 175 -25.88 -0.48 -15.65
CA SER A 175 -27.17 -0.41 -14.96
C SER A 175 -28.31 -0.55 -15.96
N GLY A 176 -29.13 -1.59 -15.81
CA GLY A 176 -30.18 -1.91 -16.77
C GLY A 176 -29.66 -2.04 -18.19
N ASN A 177 -30.25 -1.32 -19.14
CA ASN A 177 -29.83 -1.32 -20.54
C ASN A 177 -28.62 -0.42 -20.84
N ARG A 178 -28.12 0.33 -19.86
CA ARG A 178 -27.00 1.25 -20.04
C ARG A 178 -25.67 0.55 -19.72
N LYS A 179 -24.82 0.41 -20.73
CA LYS A 179 -23.43 0.00 -20.57
C LYS A 179 -22.56 1.23 -20.30
N GLY A 180 -22.14 1.41 -19.04
CA GLY A 180 -21.28 2.53 -18.65
C GLY A 180 -19.80 2.30 -19.02
N ARG A 181 -19.02 3.39 -19.06
CA ARG A 181 -17.58 3.30 -19.28
C ARG A 181 -16.92 2.65 -18.05
N ARG A 182 -16.23 1.53 -18.29
CA ARG A 182 -15.45 0.87 -17.24
C ARG A 182 -14.30 1.75 -16.80
N ARG A 183 -14.10 1.88 -15.49
CA ARG A 183 -13.05 2.69 -14.90
C ARG A 183 -12.34 1.92 -13.80
N VAL A 184 -11.05 2.14 -13.70
CA VAL A 184 -10.25 1.69 -12.54
C VAL A 184 -10.64 2.52 -11.33
N GLN A 185 -11.02 1.87 -10.23
CA GLN A 185 -11.37 2.53 -8.96
C GLN A 185 -10.73 1.82 -7.78
N GLY A 186 -10.34 2.59 -6.75
CA GLY A 186 -9.80 2.05 -5.50
C GLY A 186 -8.44 1.39 -5.67
N GLY A 187 -8.22 0.34 -4.89
CA GLY A 187 -7.00 -0.43 -4.88
C GLY A 187 -5.83 0.23 -4.13
N ARG A 188 -4.70 -0.46 -4.10
CA ARG A 188 -3.47 -0.01 -3.44
C ARG A 188 -2.70 0.91 -4.36
N PHE A 189 -2.90 2.21 -4.22
CA PHE A 189 -2.31 3.23 -5.08
C PHE A 189 -0.79 3.11 -5.22
N GLU A 190 -0.07 2.83 -4.14
CA GLU A 190 1.39 2.72 -4.14
C GLU A 190 1.88 1.56 -5.01
N ILE A 191 1.22 0.41 -4.94
CA ILE A 191 1.54 -0.75 -5.79
C ILE A 191 1.23 -0.43 -7.26
N ARG A 192 0.06 0.16 -7.52
CA ARG A 192 -0.31 0.56 -8.88
C ARG A 192 0.71 1.52 -9.48
N ARG A 193 1.23 2.47 -8.69
CA ARG A 193 2.27 3.40 -9.13
C ARG A 193 3.57 2.68 -9.51
N VAL A 194 3.98 1.68 -8.75
CA VAL A 194 5.17 0.88 -9.05
C VAL A 194 4.98 0.07 -10.33
N LEU A 195 3.81 -0.52 -10.54
CA LEU A 195 3.51 -1.30 -11.74
C LEU A 195 3.33 -0.44 -13.00
N TYR A 196 3.07 0.85 -12.86
CA TYR A 196 2.93 1.79 -13.98
C TYR A 196 4.28 2.29 -14.49
N MET A 197 5.31 2.32 -13.64
CA MET A 197 6.66 2.80 -13.97
C MET A 197 7.42 1.80 -14.82
#